data_703949d15d98e7e715d75215db8ec657
#
_entry.id   703949d15d98e7e715d75215db8ec657
#
_cell.length_a   1.000
_cell.length_b   1.000
_cell.length_c   1.000
_cell.angle_alpha   90.00
_cell.angle_beta   90.00
_cell.angle_gamma   90.00
#
_symmetry.space_group_name_H-M   'P 1'
#
loop_
_entity.id
_entity.type
_entity.pdbx_description
1 polymer ?
#
loop_
_entity_poly.entity_id
_entity_poly.type
_entity_poly.pdbx_seq_one_letter_code
_entity_poly.pdbx_strand_id
1 'polypeptide(L)'
;VRFERALCAFALVGVVAGCTSSSDPKIVESTTSAAPAVAGSAPAWTEPGSYSYKLTRGCDAAKPLGIYQATVQGGKVTGSTRVGGATAAPDPSAAVDLGPVTGDEGEEIEVPTLGELVAMAQTSADDGGQVSTEYDTADGHPVKVTVNVSGEADGAECWGISDYKVG
;
A
#
# COMPACT_ATOMS: atom_id res chain seq x y z
N VAL A 1 -19.80 17.19 39.89
CA VAL A 1 -20.21 18.37 39.11
C VAL A 1 -21.08 17.86 37.97
N ARG A 2 -22.37 18.20 38.01
CA ARG A 2 -23.39 17.83 37.03
C ARG A 2 -23.22 18.78 35.83
N PHE A 3 -23.24 18.27 34.61
CA PHE A 3 -23.55 19.09 33.44
C PHE A 3 -24.60 18.41 32.56
N GLU A 4 -25.56 19.23 32.26
CA GLU A 4 -26.87 18.97 31.72
C GLU A 4 -26.87 18.62 30.23
N ARG A 5 -27.92 17.88 29.89
CA ARG A 5 -28.33 17.52 28.53
C ARG A 5 -28.84 18.76 27.79
N ALA A 6 -28.40 18.96 26.57
CA ALA A 6 -29.08 19.83 25.61
C ALA A 6 -29.43 19.02 24.35
N LEU A 7 -30.72 18.73 24.22
CA LEU A 7 -31.36 18.28 22.99
C LEU A 7 -31.48 19.49 22.04
N CYS A 8 -31.03 19.37 20.81
CA CYS A 8 -31.51 20.22 19.70
C CYS A 8 -31.95 19.32 18.56
N ALA A 9 -33.29 19.21 18.46
CA ALA A 9 -33.96 18.70 17.30
C ALA A 9 -34.11 19.84 16.26
N PHE A 10 -33.63 19.61 15.06
CA PHE A 10 -34.00 20.41 13.90
C PHE A 10 -34.52 19.50 12.78
N ALA A 11 -35.82 19.51 12.65
CA ALA A 11 -36.51 19.05 11.47
C ALA A 11 -36.58 20.20 10.45
N LEU A 12 -36.14 19.97 9.23
CA LEU A 12 -36.47 20.83 8.09
C LEU A 12 -36.80 19.95 6.90
N VAL A 13 -38.12 19.89 6.63
CA VAL A 13 -38.71 19.39 5.41
C VAL A 13 -38.60 20.49 4.36
N GLY A 14 -38.02 20.19 3.23
CA GLY A 14 -37.98 21.05 2.05
C GLY A 14 -38.28 20.24 0.79
N VAL A 15 -39.58 20.26 0.40
CA VAL A 15 -40.05 19.80 -0.91
C VAL A 15 -39.85 20.95 -1.90
N VAL A 16 -39.14 20.73 -2.99
CA VAL A 16 -39.18 21.60 -4.16
C VAL A 16 -39.39 20.74 -5.39
N ALA A 17 -40.59 20.85 -5.92
CA ALA A 17 -40.98 20.37 -7.24
C ALA A 17 -40.67 21.44 -8.29
N GLY A 18 -40.33 21.00 -9.50
CA GLY A 18 -40.58 21.73 -10.74
C GLY A 18 -39.36 22.24 -11.48
N CYS A 19 -39.09 21.82 -12.65
CA CYS A 19 -39.57 22.27 -13.93
C CYS A 19 -38.77 21.63 -15.05
N THR A 20 -39.48 21.04 -15.95
CA THR A 20 -39.05 20.61 -17.29
C THR A 20 -38.63 21.83 -18.14
N SER A 21 -37.47 21.75 -18.75
CA SER A 21 -37.15 22.52 -19.95
C SER A 21 -36.27 21.65 -20.86
N SER A 22 -36.85 21.28 -21.97
CA SER A 22 -36.22 20.68 -23.12
C SER A 22 -35.21 21.66 -23.72
N SER A 23 -33.98 21.26 -23.87
CA SER A 23 -33.01 21.87 -24.79
C SER A 23 -32.00 20.79 -25.21
N ASP A 24 -31.75 20.70 -26.50
CA ASP A 24 -30.99 19.73 -27.23
C ASP A 24 -29.63 19.33 -26.60
N PRO A 25 -29.25 18.06 -26.73
CA PRO A 25 -27.98 17.57 -26.21
C PRO A 25 -26.83 17.95 -27.14
N LYS A 26 -26.11 18.99 -26.77
CA LYS A 26 -24.76 19.18 -27.27
C LYS A 26 -23.90 18.10 -26.64
N ILE A 27 -23.41 17.17 -27.47
CA ILE A 27 -22.47 16.12 -27.06
C ILE A 27 -21.20 16.79 -26.56
N VAL A 28 -21.05 16.89 -25.25
CA VAL A 28 -19.76 17.14 -24.60
C VAL A 28 -19.16 15.75 -24.42
N GLU A 29 -18.03 15.49 -25.11
CA GLU A 29 -17.21 14.33 -24.81
C GLU A 29 -16.92 14.33 -23.32
N SER A 30 -17.59 13.41 -22.62
CA SER A 30 -17.24 13.09 -21.24
C SER A 30 -15.87 12.44 -21.29
N THR A 31 -14.85 13.18 -20.92
CA THR A 31 -13.61 12.59 -20.42
C THR A 31 -14.02 11.66 -19.29
N THR A 32 -13.99 10.37 -19.59
CA THR A 32 -14.16 9.30 -18.61
C THR A 32 -13.06 9.47 -17.58
N SER A 33 -13.38 10.14 -16.48
CA SER A 33 -12.59 10.02 -15.27
C SER A 33 -12.63 8.54 -14.91
N ALA A 34 -11.50 7.88 -15.01
CA ALA A 34 -11.39 6.50 -14.59
C ALA A 34 -11.88 6.43 -13.15
N ALA A 35 -12.98 5.72 -12.94
CA ALA A 35 -13.42 5.38 -11.60
C ALA A 35 -12.24 4.71 -10.87
N PRO A 36 -12.02 5.01 -9.58
CA PRO A 36 -11.02 4.29 -8.81
C PRO A 36 -11.30 2.80 -8.97
N ALA A 37 -10.26 2.04 -9.35
CA ALA A 37 -10.37 0.60 -9.49
C ALA A 37 -10.93 0.06 -8.17
N VAL A 38 -12.12 -0.54 -8.23
CA VAL A 38 -12.69 -1.25 -7.09
C VAL A 38 -11.66 -2.33 -6.76
N ALA A 39 -11.05 -2.25 -5.59
CA ALA A 39 -10.18 -3.31 -5.11
C ALA A 39 -10.98 -4.60 -5.19
N GLY A 40 -10.63 -5.48 -6.13
CA GLY A 40 -11.22 -6.80 -6.24
C GLY A 40 -11.09 -7.47 -4.87
N SER A 41 -12.10 -8.18 -4.42
CA SER A 41 -12.02 -8.94 -3.18
C SER A 41 -10.72 -9.71 -3.19
N ALA A 42 -9.85 -9.44 -2.20
CA ALA A 42 -8.59 -10.15 -2.06
C ALA A 42 -8.87 -11.64 -2.09
N PRO A 43 -8.12 -12.43 -2.88
CA PRO A 43 -8.22 -13.87 -2.79
C PRO A 43 -8.03 -14.28 -1.33
N ALA A 44 -8.66 -15.36 -0.91
CA ALA A 44 -8.58 -15.84 0.47
C ALA A 44 -7.17 -16.41 0.73
N TRP A 45 -6.19 -15.51 0.91
CA TRP A 45 -4.84 -15.88 1.28
C TRP A 45 -4.72 -15.93 2.81
N THR A 46 -4.11 -16.97 3.29
CA THR A 46 -3.75 -17.10 4.69
C THR A 46 -2.23 -17.15 4.76
N GLU A 47 -1.66 -16.29 5.57
CA GLU A 47 -0.20 -16.22 5.75
C GLU A 47 0.33 -17.57 6.25
N PRO A 48 1.27 -18.22 5.53
CA PRO A 48 1.88 -19.46 5.98
C PRO A 48 2.76 -19.23 7.20
N GLY A 49 2.89 -20.27 8.04
CA GLY A 49 3.76 -20.21 9.21
C GLY A 49 5.25 -20.13 8.87
N SER A 50 5.66 -20.50 7.66
CA SER A 50 7.05 -20.44 7.20
C SER A 50 7.10 -20.13 5.70
N TYR A 51 7.87 -19.12 5.32
CA TYR A 51 8.11 -18.72 3.93
C TYR A 51 9.31 -17.78 3.81
N SER A 52 9.77 -17.59 2.58
CA SER A 52 10.76 -16.57 2.24
C SER A 52 10.28 -15.73 1.07
N TYR A 53 10.75 -14.50 0.99
CA TYR A 53 10.38 -13.59 -0.09
C TYR A 53 11.44 -12.49 -0.26
N LYS A 54 11.39 -11.81 -1.39
CA LYS A 54 12.15 -10.61 -1.65
C LYS A 54 11.22 -9.40 -1.63
N LEU A 55 11.55 -8.41 -0.82
CA LEU A 55 10.83 -7.14 -0.72
C LEU A 55 11.61 -6.06 -1.47
N THR A 56 10.95 -5.38 -2.40
CA THR A 56 11.50 -4.20 -3.09
C THR A 56 10.75 -2.97 -2.61
N ARG A 57 11.44 -2.01 -2.04
CA ARG A 57 10.87 -0.74 -1.59
C ARG A 57 11.13 0.35 -2.62
N GLY A 58 10.13 1.20 -2.85
CA GLY A 58 10.17 2.32 -3.78
C GLY A 58 9.25 2.13 -4.99
N CYS A 59 8.67 3.22 -5.48
CA CYS A 59 7.71 3.21 -6.57
C CYS A 59 8.36 3.16 -7.96
N ASP A 60 9.63 3.52 -8.08
CA ASP A 60 10.41 3.39 -9.31
C ASP A 60 11.17 2.06 -9.32
N ALA A 61 10.68 1.11 -10.10
CA ALA A 61 11.31 -0.21 -10.22
C ALA A 61 12.74 -0.16 -10.78
N ALA A 62 13.11 0.90 -11.52
CA ALA A 62 14.47 1.09 -12.02
C ALA A 62 15.41 1.69 -10.97
N LYS A 63 14.87 2.26 -9.91
CA LYS A 63 15.62 2.91 -8.83
C LYS A 63 15.02 2.57 -7.47
N PRO A 64 14.99 1.29 -7.09
CA PRO A 64 14.45 0.90 -5.80
C PRO A 64 15.25 1.53 -4.65
N LEU A 65 14.53 1.99 -3.62
CA LEU A 65 15.13 2.53 -2.41
C LEU A 65 15.85 1.44 -1.60
N GLY A 66 15.32 0.22 -1.64
CA GLY A 66 15.93 -0.94 -1.01
C GLY A 66 15.37 -2.25 -1.56
N ILE A 67 16.20 -3.28 -1.60
CA ILE A 67 15.78 -4.65 -1.90
C ILE A 67 16.26 -5.54 -0.76
N TYR A 68 15.35 -6.30 -0.19
CA TYR A 68 15.58 -7.10 1.01
C TYR A 68 15.17 -8.55 0.76
N GLN A 69 16.01 -9.48 1.17
CA GLN A 69 15.66 -10.89 1.25
C GLN A 69 15.21 -11.18 2.68
N ALA A 70 14.02 -11.73 2.85
CA ALA A 70 13.46 -12.04 4.16
C ALA A 70 13.08 -13.51 4.31
N THR A 71 13.15 -14.00 5.53
CA THR A 71 12.69 -15.34 5.94
C THR A 71 11.76 -15.19 7.12
N VAL A 72 10.57 -15.79 7.02
CA VAL A 72 9.54 -15.79 8.06
C VAL A 72 9.42 -17.19 8.65
N GLN A 73 9.32 -17.29 9.97
CA GLN A 73 9.04 -18.51 10.70
C GLN A 73 8.14 -18.21 11.89
N GLY A 74 7.08 -18.97 12.05
CA GLY A 74 6.14 -18.76 13.14
C GLY A 74 5.45 -17.39 13.12
N GLY A 75 5.21 -16.82 11.92
CA GLY A 75 4.58 -15.51 11.76
C GLY A 75 5.49 -14.32 12.13
N LYS A 76 6.81 -14.52 12.14
CA LYS A 76 7.79 -13.46 12.41
C LYS A 76 8.95 -13.53 11.43
N VAL A 77 9.47 -12.38 11.06
CA VAL A 77 10.74 -12.31 10.31
C VAL A 77 11.87 -12.76 11.23
N THR A 78 12.50 -13.86 10.87
CA THR A 78 13.64 -14.43 11.62
C THR A 78 14.98 -14.09 11.02
N GLY A 79 14.99 -13.56 9.80
CA GLY A 79 16.17 -13.06 9.13
C GLY A 79 15.81 -12.15 7.98
N SER A 80 16.51 -11.03 7.89
CA SER A 80 16.42 -10.11 6.76
C SER A 80 17.82 -9.63 6.38
N THR A 81 18.04 -9.47 5.08
CA THR A 81 19.29 -8.96 4.54
C THR A 81 19.02 -8.05 3.38
N ARG A 82 19.64 -6.89 3.37
CA ARG A 82 19.60 -5.99 2.22
C ARG A 82 20.46 -6.56 1.10
N VAL A 83 19.87 -6.75 -0.08
CA VAL A 83 20.53 -7.35 -1.25
C VAL A 83 20.61 -6.39 -2.44
N GLY A 84 20.08 -5.15 -2.30
CA GLY A 84 20.11 -4.15 -3.36
C GLY A 84 19.40 -2.86 -2.97
N GLY A 85 19.27 -1.96 -3.94
CA GLY A 85 18.62 -0.66 -3.79
C GLY A 85 19.59 0.51 -3.87
N ALA A 86 19.05 1.74 -3.72
CA ALA A 86 19.84 2.96 -3.78
C ALA A 86 20.88 2.98 -2.66
N THR A 87 22.14 2.83 -3.04
CA THR A 87 23.32 3.09 -2.21
C THR A 87 24.20 4.04 -2.99
N ALA A 88 25.05 4.80 -2.31
CA ALA A 88 26.21 5.42 -2.95
C ALA A 88 26.91 4.34 -3.80
N ALA A 89 27.26 4.66 -5.05
CA ALA A 89 27.79 3.72 -6.01
C ALA A 89 28.86 2.84 -5.36
N PRO A 90 28.70 1.50 -5.35
CA PRO A 90 29.68 0.63 -4.76
C PRO A 90 30.98 0.73 -5.55
N ASP A 91 32.10 0.75 -4.86
CA ASP A 91 33.39 0.51 -5.48
C ASP A 91 33.33 -0.89 -6.13
N PRO A 92 33.54 -1.01 -7.45
CA PRO A 92 33.43 -2.29 -8.15
C PRO A 92 34.44 -3.35 -7.70
N SER A 93 35.37 -3.00 -6.81
CA SER A 93 36.39 -3.85 -6.28
C SER A 93 36.11 -4.39 -4.87
N ALA A 94 35.06 -3.91 -4.21
CA ALA A 94 34.69 -4.37 -2.87
C ALA A 94 33.67 -5.51 -2.98
N ALA A 95 33.83 -6.55 -2.16
CA ALA A 95 32.73 -7.45 -1.86
C ALA A 95 31.58 -6.60 -1.33
N VAL A 96 30.43 -6.65 -1.98
CA VAL A 96 29.32 -5.73 -1.72
C VAL A 96 28.71 -6.06 -0.36
N ASP A 97 29.28 -5.49 0.69
CA ASP A 97 28.57 -5.36 1.97
C ASP A 97 27.65 -4.14 1.84
N LEU A 98 26.37 -4.40 1.66
CA LEU A 98 25.37 -3.34 1.53
C LEU A 98 25.03 -2.71 2.89
N GLY A 99 25.71 -3.17 3.95
CA GLY A 99 25.48 -2.69 5.31
C GLY A 99 24.16 -3.17 5.90
N PRO A 100 23.72 -2.55 6.99
CA PRO A 100 22.47 -2.90 7.66
C PRO A 100 21.26 -2.64 6.76
N VAL A 101 20.14 -3.25 7.10
CA VAL A 101 18.85 -2.96 6.48
C VAL A 101 18.46 -1.53 6.84
N THR A 102 18.48 -0.61 5.87
CA THR A 102 18.28 0.82 6.11
C THR A 102 17.17 1.40 5.23
N GLY A 103 16.49 2.41 5.76
CA GLY A 103 15.54 3.25 5.04
C GLY A 103 16.23 4.32 4.16
N ASP A 104 15.46 5.31 3.70
CA ASP A 104 15.92 6.34 2.77
C ASP A 104 17.06 7.20 3.32
N GLU A 105 17.06 7.45 4.62
CA GLU A 105 18.02 8.30 5.32
C GLU A 105 19.09 7.49 6.08
N GLY A 106 19.22 6.20 5.78
CA GLY A 106 20.17 5.32 6.48
C GLY A 106 19.67 4.78 7.81
N GLU A 107 18.41 5.02 8.16
CA GLU A 107 17.79 4.39 9.32
C GLU A 107 17.59 2.89 9.08
N GLU A 108 17.82 2.11 10.13
CA GLU A 108 17.54 0.67 10.09
C GLU A 108 16.04 0.45 9.99
N ILE A 109 15.60 -0.29 8.96
CA ILE A 109 14.19 -0.64 8.80
C ILE A 109 13.92 -2.07 9.27
N GLU A 110 12.80 -2.25 9.92
CA GLU A 110 12.25 -3.57 10.18
C GLU A 110 11.50 -4.04 8.93
N VAL A 111 11.94 -5.16 8.34
CA VAL A 111 11.26 -5.76 7.18
C VAL A 111 9.99 -6.45 7.69
N PRO A 112 8.78 -6.05 7.27
CA PRO A 112 7.54 -6.62 7.78
C PRO A 112 7.28 -8.01 7.20
N THR A 113 6.53 -8.85 7.88
CA THR A 113 5.91 -10.03 7.25
C THR A 113 4.90 -9.58 6.18
N LEU A 114 4.49 -10.49 5.29
CA LEU A 114 3.47 -10.14 4.29
C LEU A 114 2.11 -9.84 4.92
N GLY A 115 1.78 -10.52 6.02
CA GLY A 115 0.56 -10.24 6.79
C GLY A 115 0.59 -8.86 7.45
N GLU A 116 1.72 -8.48 8.05
CA GLU A 116 1.92 -7.14 8.63
C GLU A 116 1.85 -6.05 7.56
N LEU A 117 2.42 -6.29 6.36
CA LEU A 117 2.36 -5.35 5.25
C LEU A 117 0.92 -5.11 4.78
N VAL A 118 0.12 -6.17 4.66
CA VAL A 118 -1.30 -6.06 4.30
C VAL A 118 -2.11 -5.38 5.42
N ALA A 119 -1.83 -5.69 6.69
CA ALA A 119 -2.49 -5.05 7.82
C ALA A 119 -2.18 -3.55 7.91
N MET A 120 -0.94 -3.15 7.65
CA MET A 120 -0.53 -1.75 7.55
C MET A 120 -1.29 -1.02 6.42
N ALA A 121 -1.39 -1.65 5.26
CA ALA A 121 -2.15 -1.12 4.14
C ALA A 121 -3.64 -0.93 4.49
N GLN A 122 -4.25 -1.93 5.14
CA GLN A 122 -5.64 -1.83 5.60
C GLN A 122 -5.84 -0.70 6.61
N THR A 123 -4.97 -0.59 7.61
CA THR A 123 -5.01 0.51 8.59
C THR A 123 -4.94 1.87 7.89
N SER A 124 -4.01 2.03 6.93
CA SER A 124 -3.91 3.27 6.17
C SER A 124 -5.16 3.58 5.35
N ALA A 125 -5.83 2.56 4.80
CA ALA A 125 -7.10 2.74 4.09
C ALA A 125 -8.22 3.16 5.03
N ASP A 126 -8.31 2.56 6.22
CA ASP A 126 -9.30 2.88 7.24
C ASP A 126 -9.13 4.32 7.77
N ASP A 127 -7.90 4.81 7.79
CA ASP A 127 -7.56 6.21 8.14
C ASP A 127 -7.75 7.19 6.96
N GLY A 128 -8.24 6.74 5.82
CA GLY A 128 -8.56 7.56 4.65
C GLY A 128 -7.41 7.72 3.66
N GLY A 129 -6.33 7.00 3.80
CA GLY A 129 -5.24 6.93 2.84
C GLY A 129 -5.66 6.23 1.54
N GLN A 130 -4.98 6.56 0.44
CA GLN A 130 -5.15 5.87 -0.82
C GLN A 130 -4.28 4.62 -0.83
N VAL A 131 -4.92 3.46 -0.92
CA VAL A 131 -4.24 2.16 -0.85
C VAL A 131 -4.60 1.30 -2.04
N SER A 132 -3.61 0.58 -2.58
CA SER A 132 -3.79 -0.46 -3.59
C SER A 132 -2.95 -1.67 -3.22
N THR A 133 -3.56 -2.85 -3.25
CA THR A 133 -2.85 -4.13 -3.07
C THR A 133 -3.15 -5.03 -4.25
N GLU A 134 -2.11 -5.51 -4.88
CA GLU A 134 -2.17 -6.52 -5.95
C GLU A 134 -1.79 -7.88 -5.37
N TYR A 135 -2.47 -8.94 -5.83
CA TYR A 135 -2.31 -10.29 -5.31
C TYR A 135 -1.94 -11.25 -6.44
N ASP A 136 -1.17 -12.27 -6.12
CA ASP A 136 -0.93 -13.39 -7.03
C ASP A 136 -2.22 -14.14 -7.31
N THR A 137 -2.45 -14.52 -8.56
CA THR A 137 -3.68 -15.17 -8.98
C THR A 137 -3.73 -16.67 -8.67
N ALA A 138 -2.58 -17.28 -8.37
CA ALA A 138 -2.48 -18.72 -8.12
C ALA A 138 -2.74 -19.06 -6.65
N ASP A 139 -2.18 -18.29 -5.72
CA ASP A 139 -2.26 -18.58 -4.29
C ASP A 139 -2.71 -17.39 -3.43
N GLY A 140 -2.86 -16.22 -4.04
CA GLY A 140 -3.41 -15.03 -3.38
C GLY A 140 -2.44 -14.26 -2.49
N HIS A 141 -1.16 -14.59 -2.44
CA HIS A 141 -0.22 -13.78 -1.67
C HIS A 141 -0.08 -12.36 -2.27
N PRO A 142 0.20 -11.33 -1.47
CA PRO A 142 0.40 -9.99 -1.99
C PRO A 142 1.67 -9.94 -2.84
N VAL A 143 1.58 -9.33 -4.04
CA VAL A 143 2.72 -9.11 -4.94
C VAL A 143 3.12 -7.65 -5.03
N LYS A 144 2.21 -6.75 -4.68
CA LYS A 144 2.50 -5.33 -4.60
C LYS A 144 1.55 -4.63 -3.64
N VAL A 145 2.09 -3.74 -2.84
CA VAL A 145 1.33 -2.86 -1.95
C VAL A 145 1.77 -1.42 -2.22
N THR A 146 0.79 -0.53 -2.36
CA THR A 146 1.02 0.90 -2.52
C THR A 146 0.16 1.64 -1.50
N VAL A 147 0.76 2.54 -0.74
CA VAL A 147 0.09 3.35 0.26
C VAL A 147 0.44 4.82 0.03
N ASN A 148 -0.56 5.69 -0.02
CA ASN A 148 -0.37 7.13 -0.08
C ASN A 148 -1.29 7.79 0.96
N VAL A 149 -0.71 8.16 2.09
CA VAL A 149 -1.44 8.84 3.18
C VAL A 149 -1.51 10.34 2.98
N SER A 150 -0.56 10.93 2.25
CA SER A 150 -0.52 12.37 2.02
C SER A 150 -1.50 12.85 0.95
N GLY A 151 -1.87 11.97 0.01
CA GLY A 151 -2.64 12.32 -1.19
C GLY A 151 -1.83 13.09 -2.24
N GLU A 152 -0.55 13.40 -1.97
CA GLU A 152 0.34 14.05 -2.93
C GLU A 152 0.80 13.05 -4.00
N ALA A 153 1.10 13.54 -5.19
CA ALA A 153 1.45 12.69 -6.33
C ALA A 153 2.73 11.87 -6.12
N ASP A 154 3.65 12.38 -5.31
CA ASP A 154 4.94 11.78 -4.96
C ASP A 154 4.99 11.22 -3.54
N GLY A 155 3.88 11.30 -2.79
CA GLY A 155 3.76 10.84 -1.42
C GLY A 155 3.46 9.35 -1.27
N ALA A 156 3.49 8.57 -2.35
CA ALA A 156 3.21 7.15 -2.29
C ALA A 156 4.42 6.34 -1.85
N GLU A 157 4.20 5.39 -0.95
CA GLU A 157 5.13 4.30 -0.66
C GLU A 157 4.71 3.04 -1.39
N CYS A 158 5.67 2.37 -2.01
CA CYS A 158 5.44 1.16 -2.79
C CYS A 158 6.34 0.03 -2.31
N TRP A 159 5.74 -1.15 -2.15
CA TRP A 159 6.42 -2.41 -1.85
C TRP A 159 6.07 -3.44 -2.92
N GLY A 160 7.09 -3.96 -3.59
CA GLY A 160 6.97 -5.09 -4.51
C GLY A 160 7.45 -6.36 -3.84
N ILE A 161 6.72 -7.46 -4.03
CA ILE A 161 7.05 -8.77 -3.48
C ILE A 161 7.40 -9.71 -4.63
N SER A 162 8.51 -10.42 -4.53
CA SER A 162 8.97 -11.41 -5.50
C SER A 162 9.69 -12.58 -4.81
N ASP A 163 10.04 -13.61 -5.58
CA ASP A 163 10.74 -14.79 -5.08
C ASP A 163 10.06 -15.45 -3.85
N TYR A 164 8.73 -15.32 -3.76
CA TYR A 164 7.94 -15.91 -2.69
C TYR A 164 7.99 -17.44 -2.75
N LYS A 165 8.30 -18.06 -1.62
CA LYS A 165 8.38 -19.52 -1.48
C LYS A 165 7.91 -19.93 -0.10
N VAL A 166 6.92 -20.81 -0.06
CA VAL A 166 6.47 -21.46 1.18
C VAL A 166 7.52 -22.50 1.59
N GLY A 167 7.87 -22.50 2.89
CA GLY A 167 8.87 -23.39 3.49
C GLY A 167 8.28 -24.67 4.04
#